data_6ba0dc9aef24d38cf0872ef038c9666f
#
_entry.id   6ba0dc9aef24d38cf0872ef038c9666f
#
_cell.length_a   1.000
_cell.length_b   1.000
_cell.length_c   1.000
_cell.angle_alpha   90.00
_cell.angle_beta   90.00
_cell.angle_gamma   90.00
#
_symmetry.space_group_name_H-M   'P 1'
#
loop_
_entity.id
_entity.type
_entity.pdbx_description
1 polymer ?
#
loop_
_entity_poly.entity_id
_entity_poly.type
_entity_poly.pdbx_seq_one_letter_code
_entity_poly.pdbx_strand_id
1 'polypeptide(L)'
;IFAAARIAGGLAERGFAVLRFDFTGLGASEGDFANTNFSSNVGDLVRAADFLRDDYEAPKLLIGHSLGGAAVLAAAGQIPEARAVATIGAPAEPAHVAAHFTEARPEIEAAGEAEVLLVGRPFRIKKQFLEDIEKHRLEGAIGGLKKALMVFHAPRDATVGIDNASAIFLAAKHPKSFVSLDDADHLLSRKSDAIYVAEVLAAWAGRYIGAAQAASTSA
;
A
#
# COMPACT_ATOMS: atom_id res chain seq x y z
N ILE A 1 0.04 -12.08 -0.18
CA ILE A 1 -1.43 -12.00 0.00
C ILE A 1 -2.09 -12.35 -1.32
N PHE A 2 -3.11 -13.22 -1.32
CA PHE A 2 -3.79 -13.66 -2.54
C PHE A 2 -4.44 -12.51 -3.32
N ALA A 3 -4.98 -11.51 -2.63
CA ALA A 3 -5.56 -10.33 -3.26
C ALA A 3 -4.55 -9.57 -4.14
N ALA A 4 -3.33 -9.35 -3.66
CA ALA A 4 -2.30 -8.65 -4.44
C ALA A 4 -1.96 -9.39 -5.74
N ALA A 5 -1.89 -10.73 -5.71
CA ALA A 5 -1.67 -11.53 -6.91
C ALA A 5 -2.85 -11.43 -7.90
N ARG A 6 -4.09 -11.45 -7.40
CA ARG A 6 -5.29 -11.32 -8.23
C ARG A 6 -5.41 -9.94 -8.86
N ILE A 7 -5.12 -8.88 -8.10
CA ILE A 7 -5.13 -7.51 -8.60
C ILE A 7 -4.04 -7.35 -9.67
N ALA A 8 -2.82 -7.83 -9.41
CA ALA A 8 -1.73 -7.78 -10.38
C ALA A 8 -2.07 -8.53 -11.68
N GLY A 9 -2.65 -9.75 -11.58
CA GLY A 9 -3.12 -10.50 -12.73
C GLY A 9 -4.19 -9.75 -13.52
N GLY A 10 -5.20 -9.19 -12.83
CA GLY A 10 -6.25 -8.42 -13.47
C GLY A 10 -5.76 -7.14 -14.16
N LEU A 11 -4.73 -6.50 -13.63
CA LEU A 11 -4.07 -5.37 -14.27
C LEU A 11 -3.25 -5.82 -15.49
N ALA A 12 -2.53 -6.94 -15.37
CA ALA A 12 -1.73 -7.49 -16.48
C ALA A 12 -2.61 -7.88 -17.68
N GLU A 13 -3.78 -8.49 -17.44
CA GLU A 13 -4.78 -8.78 -18.48
C GLU A 13 -5.28 -7.51 -19.20
N ARG A 14 -5.11 -6.33 -18.59
CA ARG A 14 -5.49 -5.02 -19.13
C ARG A 14 -4.31 -4.20 -19.66
N GLY A 15 -3.17 -4.85 -19.88
CA GLY A 15 -2.00 -4.27 -20.53
C GLY A 15 -1.05 -3.49 -19.60
N PHE A 16 -1.15 -3.68 -18.28
CA PHE A 16 -0.20 -3.10 -17.35
C PHE A 16 0.95 -4.09 -17.09
N ALA A 17 2.19 -3.62 -17.17
CA ALA A 17 3.31 -4.33 -16.56
C ALA A 17 3.26 -4.10 -15.04
N VAL A 18 3.35 -5.17 -14.26
CA VAL A 18 3.19 -5.10 -12.80
C VAL A 18 4.36 -5.78 -12.10
N LEU A 19 5.12 -5.02 -11.33
CA LEU A 19 6.03 -5.56 -10.33
C LEU A 19 5.27 -5.73 -9.01
N ARG A 20 5.28 -6.94 -8.48
CA ARG A 20 4.78 -7.27 -7.14
C ARG A 20 5.93 -7.88 -6.34
N PHE A 21 6.18 -7.34 -5.18
CA PHE A 21 7.20 -7.83 -4.26
C PHE A 21 6.66 -7.93 -2.84
N ASP A 22 7.35 -8.66 -2.00
CA ASP A 22 7.11 -8.72 -0.57
C ASP A 22 8.19 -7.87 0.12
N PHE A 23 7.83 -7.13 1.16
CA PHE A 23 8.79 -6.37 1.96
C PHE A 23 9.82 -7.30 2.62
N THR A 24 10.99 -6.77 2.96
CA THR A 24 12.06 -7.50 3.64
C THR A 24 11.52 -8.34 4.80
N GLY A 25 11.88 -9.63 4.81
CA GLY A 25 11.44 -10.60 5.83
C GLY A 25 10.00 -11.07 5.71
N LEU A 26 9.26 -10.70 4.65
CA LEU A 26 7.91 -11.17 4.38
C LEU A 26 7.85 -12.03 3.11
N GLY A 27 6.89 -12.97 3.09
CA GLY A 27 6.59 -13.79 1.92
C GLY A 27 7.80 -14.56 1.39
N ALA A 28 8.22 -14.24 0.16
CA ALA A 28 9.39 -14.86 -0.49
C ALA A 28 10.65 -13.98 -0.40
N SER A 29 10.55 -12.78 0.16
CA SER A 29 11.71 -11.90 0.33
C SER A 29 12.60 -12.36 1.48
N GLU A 30 13.90 -12.27 1.27
CA GLU A 30 14.91 -12.59 2.26
C GLU A 30 14.92 -11.57 3.42
N GLY A 31 15.72 -11.87 4.46
CA GLY A 31 15.85 -11.03 5.64
C GLY A 31 14.96 -11.51 6.80
N ASP A 32 14.96 -10.72 7.87
CA ASP A 32 14.15 -10.96 9.07
C ASP A 32 13.24 -9.76 9.32
N PHE A 33 11.93 -10.00 9.29
CA PHE A 33 10.93 -8.96 9.53
C PHE A 33 11.11 -8.26 10.89
N ALA A 34 11.57 -8.99 11.90
CA ALA A 34 11.82 -8.40 13.21
C ALA A 34 12.88 -7.27 13.19
N ASN A 35 13.75 -7.26 12.17
CA ASN A 35 14.77 -6.22 11.99
C ASN A 35 14.31 -5.08 11.09
N THR A 36 13.05 -5.10 10.63
CA THR A 36 12.47 -4.04 9.80
C THR A 36 11.68 -3.03 10.62
N ASN A 37 11.28 -1.94 9.98
CA ASN A 37 10.39 -0.93 10.50
C ASN A 37 9.66 -0.23 9.33
N PHE A 38 8.82 0.76 9.62
CA PHE A 38 8.08 1.46 8.57
C PHE A 38 9.00 2.21 7.61
N SER A 39 10.06 2.83 8.13
CA SER A 39 11.08 3.51 7.31
C SER A 39 11.78 2.57 6.36
N SER A 40 12.12 1.34 6.79
CA SER A 40 12.73 0.34 5.91
C SER A 40 11.76 -0.14 4.83
N ASN A 41 10.46 -0.28 5.14
CA ASN A 41 9.44 -0.64 4.15
C ASN A 41 9.29 0.46 3.07
N VAL A 42 9.37 1.73 3.46
CA VAL A 42 9.44 2.85 2.50
C VAL A 42 10.71 2.74 1.64
N GLY A 43 11.85 2.41 2.24
CA GLY A 43 13.11 2.16 1.53
C GLY A 43 13.02 1.01 0.53
N ASP A 44 12.34 -0.10 0.89
CA ASP A 44 12.13 -1.24 -0.03
C ASP A 44 11.30 -0.82 -1.25
N LEU A 45 10.27 0.02 -1.06
CA LEU A 45 9.47 0.57 -2.15
C LEU A 45 10.30 1.45 -3.11
N VAL A 46 11.16 2.30 -2.57
CA VAL A 46 12.04 3.16 -3.38
C VAL A 46 13.01 2.30 -4.17
N ARG A 47 13.63 1.28 -3.55
CA ARG A 47 14.52 0.34 -4.26
C ARG A 47 13.81 -0.46 -5.34
N ALA A 48 12.57 -0.88 -5.10
CA ALA A 48 11.76 -1.54 -6.13
C ALA A 48 11.45 -0.60 -7.31
N ALA A 49 11.24 0.69 -7.05
CA ALA A 49 11.08 1.70 -8.09
C ALA A 49 12.39 1.95 -8.85
N ASP A 50 13.53 1.99 -8.15
CA ASP A 50 14.86 2.11 -8.76
C ASP A 50 15.15 0.92 -9.68
N PHE A 51 14.89 -0.31 -9.21
CA PHE A 51 15.01 -1.52 -10.03
C PHE A 51 14.19 -1.43 -11.33
N LEU A 52 12.94 -0.96 -11.24
CA LEU A 52 12.13 -0.77 -12.45
C LEU A 52 12.69 0.32 -13.36
N ARG A 53 13.22 1.39 -12.80
CA ARG A 53 13.83 2.51 -13.55
C ARG A 53 15.09 2.08 -14.29
N ASP A 54 15.93 1.26 -13.65
CA ASP A 54 17.23 0.87 -14.17
C ASP A 54 17.12 -0.28 -15.19
N ASP A 55 16.24 -1.26 -14.95
CA ASP A 55 16.17 -2.47 -15.76
C ASP A 55 14.97 -2.52 -16.71
N TYR A 56 13.97 -1.64 -16.54
CA TYR A 56 12.72 -1.64 -17.31
C TYR A 56 12.22 -0.22 -17.59
N GLU A 57 11.12 0.18 -16.96
CA GLU A 57 10.52 1.50 -17.02
C GLU A 57 10.09 1.95 -15.62
N ALA A 58 10.43 3.17 -15.24
CA ALA A 58 10.05 3.73 -13.94
C ALA A 58 8.54 3.62 -13.68
N PRO A 59 8.13 3.27 -12.44
CA PRO A 59 6.73 3.02 -12.15
C PRO A 59 5.91 4.30 -12.25
N LYS A 60 4.79 4.23 -12.95
CA LYS A 60 3.82 5.34 -13.11
C LYS A 60 2.66 5.25 -12.13
N LEU A 61 2.40 4.07 -11.58
CA LEU A 61 1.34 3.79 -10.63
C LEU A 61 1.91 3.03 -9.44
N LEU A 62 1.64 3.52 -8.24
CA LEU A 62 1.96 2.86 -6.98
C LEU A 62 0.68 2.35 -6.35
N ILE A 63 0.66 1.09 -5.92
CA ILE A 63 -0.51 0.47 -5.28
C ILE A 63 -0.07 -0.14 -3.95
N GLY A 64 -0.76 0.20 -2.88
CA GLY A 64 -0.49 -0.35 -1.56
C GLY A 64 -1.75 -0.80 -0.83
N HIS A 65 -1.67 -1.94 -0.14
CA HIS A 65 -2.73 -2.50 0.68
C HIS A 65 -2.34 -2.42 2.15
N SER A 66 -3.29 -2.03 3.01
CA SER A 66 -3.09 -1.94 4.46
C SER A 66 -1.88 -1.06 4.79
N LEU A 67 -0.94 -1.50 5.64
CA LEU A 67 0.30 -0.77 5.93
C LEU A 67 1.12 -0.45 4.68
N GLY A 68 1.07 -1.31 3.65
CA GLY A 68 1.66 -1.03 2.34
C GLY A 68 1.03 0.17 1.64
N GLY A 69 -0.26 0.47 1.91
CA GLY A 69 -0.93 1.69 1.46
C GLY A 69 -0.36 2.95 2.11
N ALA A 70 -0.10 2.91 3.42
CA ALA A 70 0.61 3.97 4.13
C ALA A 70 2.04 4.15 3.58
N ALA A 71 2.72 3.03 3.31
CA ALA A 71 4.09 3.06 2.79
C ALA A 71 4.17 3.67 1.37
N VAL A 72 3.23 3.38 0.46
CA VAL A 72 3.23 4.03 -0.87
C VAL A 72 2.92 5.52 -0.78
N LEU A 73 2.07 5.97 0.15
CA LEU A 73 1.83 7.39 0.40
C LEU A 73 3.09 8.09 0.89
N ALA A 74 3.86 7.47 1.80
CA ALA A 74 5.12 7.99 2.30
C ALA A 74 6.22 8.01 1.22
N ALA A 75 6.31 6.95 0.41
CA ALA A 75 7.34 6.81 -0.63
C ALA A 75 7.09 7.66 -1.87
N ALA A 76 5.84 8.01 -2.17
CA ALA A 76 5.44 8.62 -3.44
C ALA A 76 6.19 9.91 -3.79
N GLY A 77 6.60 10.70 -2.78
CA GLY A 77 7.42 11.91 -3.00
C GLY A 77 8.83 11.62 -3.50
N GLN A 78 9.36 10.42 -3.23
CA GLN A 78 10.68 9.95 -3.64
C GLN A 78 10.68 9.24 -5.00
N ILE A 79 9.50 9.05 -5.60
CA ILE A 79 9.32 8.38 -6.90
C ILE A 79 8.66 9.39 -7.84
N PRO A 80 9.44 10.31 -8.42
CA PRO A 80 8.90 11.44 -9.20
C PRO A 80 8.15 11.02 -10.46
N GLU A 81 8.49 9.88 -11.05
CA GLU A 81 7.84 9.35 -12.26
C GLU A 81 6.43 8.82 -12.00
N ALA A 82 6.12 8.44 -10.77
CA ALA A 82 4.77 8.05 -10.40
C ALA A 82 3.79 9.21 -10.60
N ARG A 83 2.70 8.97 -11.29
CA ARG A 83 1.64 9.94 -11.59
C ARG A 83 0.36 9.64 -10.83
N ALA A 84 0.22 8.41 -10.38
CA ALA A 84 -0.95 7.92 -9.67
C ALA A 84 -0.56 7.05 -8.48
N VAL A 85 -1.33 7.14 -7.41
CA VAL A 85 -1.20 6.32 -6.19
C VAL A 85 -2.56 5.75 -5.86
N ALA A 86 -2.62 4.48 -5.51
CA ALA A 86 -3.83 3.84 -5.04
C ALA A 86 -3.59 3.16 -3.70
N THR A 87 -4.51 3.36 -2.77
CA THR A 87 -4.51 2.71 -1.46
C THR A 87 -5.72 1.82 -1.30
N ILE A 88 -5.56 0.68 -0.65
CA ILE A 88 -6.62 -0.29 -0.40
C ILE A 88 -6.61 -0.61 1.10
N GLY A 89 -7.66 -0.25 1.84
CA GLY A 89 -7.76 -0.49 3.28
C GLY A 89 -6.57 0.06 4.07
N ALA A 90 -6.06 1.24 3.68
CA ALA A 90 -4.84 1.81 4.27
C ALA A 90 -5.15 2.65 5.52
N PRO A 91 -4.28 2.61 6.54
CA PRO A 91 -4.35 3.57 7.64
C PRO A 91 -3.87 4.96 7.17
N ALA A 92 -4.52 6.01 7.65
CA ALA A 92 -4.12 7.39 7.41
C ALA A 92 -2.79 7.75 8.09
N GLU A 93 -2.54 7.13 9.23
CA GLU A 93 -1.30 7.25 10.00
C GLU A 93 -0.75 5.85 10.29
N PRO A 94 0.53 5.58 10.02
CA PRO A 94 1.14 4.28 10.29
C PRO A 94 1.02 3.87 11.75
N ALA A 95 1.08 4.84 12.67
CA ALA A 95 0.92 4.63 14.11
C ALA A 95 -0.41 3.94 14.49
N HIS A 96 -1.43 3.99 13.63
CA HIS A 96 -2.68 3.27 13.84
C HIS A 96 -2.45 1.76 14.01
N VAL A 97 -1.46 1.22 13.31
CA VAL A 97 -1.08 -0.21 13.43
C VAL A 97 -0.54 -0.53 14.83
N ALA A 98 0.06 0.44 15.52
CA ALA A 98 0.56 0.25 16.90
C ALA A 98 -0.57 -0.10 17.89
N ALA A 99 -1.82 0.28 17.60
CA ALA A 99 -2.98 -0.10 18.41
C ALA A 99 -3.19 -1.63 18.46
N HIS A 100 -2.78 -2.36 17.42
CA HIS A 100 -2.83 -3.83 17.41
C HIS A 100 -1.79 -4.48 18.32
N PHE A 101 -0.82 -3.71 18.83
CA PHE A 101 0.24 -4.19 19.71
C PHE A 101 0.05 -3.76 21.17
N THR A 102 -1.09 -3.16 21.51
CA THR A 102 -1.33 -2.58 22.85
C THR A 102 -1.10 -3.60 23.97
N GLU A 103 -1.55 -4.85 23.79
CA GLU A 103 -1.38 -5.92 24.77
C GLU A 103 0.08 -6.39 24.90
N ALA A 104 0.80 -6.43 23.79
CA ALA A 104 2.21 -6.85 23.75
C ALA A 104 3.18 -5.71 24.08
N ARG A 105 2.72 -4.45 24.10
CA ARG A 105 3.56 -3.28 24.29
C ARG A 105 4.41 -3.32 25.58
N PRO A 106 3.87 -3.68 26.76
CA PRO A 106 4.69 -3.77 27.99
C PRO A 106 5.82 -4.79 27.86
N GLU A 107 5.58 -5.92 27.20
CA GLU A 107 6.59 -6.93 26.91
C GLU A 107 7.66 -6.40 25.95
N ILE A 108 7.23 -5.76 24.85
CA ILE A 108 8.16 -5.16 23.88
C ILE A 108 9.04 -4.10 24.54
N GLU A 109 8.48 -3.28 25.42
CA GLU A 109 9.23 -2.23 26.14
C GLU A 109 10.22 -2.83 27.14
N ALA A 110 9.87 -3.92 27.84
CA ALA A 110 10.71 -4.57 28.85
C ALA A 110 11.76 -5.50 28.25
N ALA A 111 11.38 -6.35 27.29
CA ALA A 111 12.24 -7.37 26.69
C ALA A 111 12.90 -6.94 25.36
N GLY A 112 12.48 -5.79 24.81
CA GLY A 112 12.95 -5.29 23.52
C GLY A 112 12.18 -5.85 22.32
N GLU A 113 11.45 -6.96 22.48
CA GLU A 113 10.63 -7.60 21.45
C GLU A 113 9.51 -8.46 22.07
N ALA A 114 8.45 -8.71 21.28
CA ALA A 114 7.44 -9.72 21.60
C ALA A 114 6.88 -10.33 20.30
N GLU A 115 6.27 -11.50 20.45
CA GLU A 115 5.48 -12.11 19.39
C GLU A 115 4.04 -11.58 19.44
N VAL A 116 3.52 -11.14 18.28
CA VAL A 116 2.17 -10.60 18.15
C VAL A 116 1.44 -11.29 16.99
N LEU A 117 0.14 -11.44 17.11
CA LEU A 117 -0.70 -11.97 16.04
C LEU A 117 -1.25 -10.83 15.19
N LEU A 118 -0.82 -10.75 13.93
CA LEU A 118 -1.37 -9.83 12.94
C LEU A 118 -2.14 -10.61 11.89
N VAL A 119 -3.44 -10.37 11.82
CA VAL A 119 -4.35 -11.06 10.88
C VAL A 119 -4.17 -12.59 10.95
N GLY A 120 -4.09 -13.13 12.19
CA GLY A 120 -3.95 -14.56 12.45
C GLY A 120 -2.57 -15.17 12.18
N ARG A 121 -1.55 -14.34 11.94
CA ARG A 121 -0.16 -14.79 11.75
C ARG A 121 0.74 -14.25 12.85
N PRO A 122 1.67 -15.06 13.39
CA PRO A 122 2.64 -14.59 14.37
C PRO A 122 3.72 -13.74 13.69
N PHE A 123 4.04 -12.61 14.29
CA PHE A 123 5.14 -11.74 13.92
C PHE A 123 5.92 -11.36 15.16
N ARG A 124 7.24 -11.33 15.04
CA ARG A 124 8.10 -10.79 16.08
C ARG A 124 8.28 -9.29 15.83
N ILE A 125 7.81 -8.48 16.78
CA ILE A 125 7.89 -7.02 16.73
C ILE A 125 8.92 -6.56 17.74
N LYS A 126 9.90 -5.80 17.28
CA LYS A 126 10.91 -5.16 18.13
C LYS A 126 10.52 -3.73 18.46
N LYS A 127 11.07 -3.21 19.56
CA LYS A 127 10.84 -1.85 20.04
C LYS A 127 11.09 -0.79 18.96
N GLN A 128 12.13 -0.98 18.14
CA GLN A 128 12.43 -0.08 17.00
C GLN A 128 11.27 0.07 16.01
N PHE A 129 10.45 -0.97 15.82
CA PHE A 129 9.28 -0.89 14.93
C PHE A 129 8.24 0.08 15.51
N LEU A 130 7.95 -0.01 16.80
CA LEU A 130 7.01 0.89 17.47
C LEU A 130 7.53 2.32 17.49
N GLU A 131 8.78 2.52 17.85
CA GLU A 131 9.42 3.83 17.89
C GLU A 131 9.46 4.51 16.53
N ASP A 132 9.67 3.75 15.47
CA ASP A 132 9.72 4.27 14.11
C ASP A 132 8.32 4.62 13.60
N ILE A 133 7.36 3.70 13.72
CA ILE A 133 6.00 3.89 13.19
C ILE A 133 5.28 5.06 13.86
N GLU A 134 5.57 5.34 15.14
CA GLU A 134 4.99 6.44 15.89
C GLU A 134 5.55 7.82 15.49
N LYS A 135 6.70 7.87 14.84
CA LYS A 135 7.32 9.13 14.35
C LYS A 135 6.75 9.59 13.02
N HIS A 136 6.16 8.68 12.25
CA HIS A 136 5.64 9.01 10.93
C HIS A 136 4.31 9.75 11.02
N ARG A 137 4.19 10.80 10.21
CA ARG A 137 2.97 11.57 10.00
C ARG A 137 2.75 11.71 8.51
N LEU A 138 1.65 11.17 8.01
CA LEU A 138 1.38 11.12 6.56
C LEU A 138 0.58 12.30 6.06
N GLU A 139 -0.10 13.04 6.91
CA GLU A 139 -0.96 14.16 6.50
C GLU A 139 -0.24 15.13 5.55
N GLY A 140 0.98 15.54 5.90
CA GLY A 140 1.81 16.42 5.08
C GLY A 140 2.20 15.78 3.74
N ALA A 141 2.56 14.50 3.73
CA ALA A 141 2.90 13.75 2.52
C ALA A 141 1.68 13.60 1.60
N ILE A 142 0.51 13.30 2.17
CA ILE A 142 -0.76 13.18 1.44
C ILE A 142 -1.16 14.54 0.86
N GLY A 143 -1.12 15.61 1.64
CA GLY A 143 -1.44 16.96 1.20
C GLY A 143 -0.50 17.50 0.13
N GLY A 144 0.77 17.07 0.16
CA GLY A 144 1.83 17.41 -0.80
C GLY A 144 2.00 16.42 -1.96
N LEU A 145 1.13 15.43 -2.11
CA LEU A 145 1.31 14.29 -3.02
C LEU A 145 1.53 14.67 -4.49
N LYS A 146 0.80 15.68 -4.99
CA LYS A 146 0.87 16.17 -6.40
C LYS A 146 0.71 15.07 -7.45
N LYS A 147 0.00 14.01 -7.12
CA LYS A 147 -0.30 12.84 -7.95
C LYS A 147 -1.79 12.54 -7.84
N ALA A 148 -2.36 11.85 -8.83
CA ALA A 148 -3.72 11.36 -8.70
C ALA A 148 -3.81 10.33 -7.58
N LEU A 149 -4.82 10.44 -6.72
CA LEU A 149 -5.03 9.50 -5.62
C LEU A 149 -6.35 8.74 -5.79
N MET A 150 -6.29 7.42 -5.65
CA MET A 150 -7.46 6.56 -5.52
C MET A 150 -7.43 5.89 -4.14
N VAL A 151 -8.54 6.01 -3.41
CA VAL A 151 -8.72 5.36 -2.11
C VAL A 151 -9.80 4.30 -2.24
N PHE A 152 -9.45 3.04 -2.02
CA PHE A 152 -10.39 1.93 -1.87
C PHE A 152 -10.51 1.57 -0.41
N HIS A 153 -11.72 1.45 0.12
CA HIS A 153 -11.93 1.04 1.50
C HIS A 153 -13.28 0.36 1.69
N ALA A 154 -13.30 -0.68 2.51
CA ALA A 154 -14.53 -1.35 2.90
C ALA A 154 -15.14 -0.67 4.14
N PRO A 155 -16.42 -0.27 4.11
CA PRO A 155 -17.06 0.38 5.27
C PRO A 155 -17.09 -0.47 6.53
N ARG A 156 -17.01 -1.80 6.38
CA ARG A 156 -17.03 -2.77 7.48
C ARG A 156 -15.65 -3.37 7.78
N ASP A 157 -14.58 -2.72 7.32
CA ASP A 157 -13.22 -3.16 7.63
C ASP A 157 -12.99 -3.08 9.15
N ALA A 158 -12.82 -4.25 9.79
CA ALA A 158 -12.60 -4.36 11.23
C ALA A 158 -11.13 -4.22 11.63
N THR A 159 -10.21 -4.19 10.66
CA THR A 159 -8.77 -4.04 10.89
C THR A 159 -8.33 -2.59 10.78
N VAL A 160 -8.77 -1.90 9.72
CA VAL A 160 -8.53 -0.48 9.51
C VAL A 160 -9.87 0.19 9.28
N GLY A 161 -10.37 0.93 10.26
CA GLY A 161 -11.67 1.57 10.19
C GLY A 161 -11.79 2.56 9.04
N ILE A 162 -13.01 2.71 8.50
CA ILE A 162 -13.32 3.56 7.34
C ILE A 162 -12.93 5.04 7.54
N ASP A 163 -12.82 5.51 8.78
CA ASP A 163 -12.39 6.87 9.10
C ASP A 163 -10.99 7.18 8.56
N ASN A 164 -10.13 6.17 8.41
CA ASN A 164 -8.82 6.32 7.79
C ASN A 164 -8.93 6.72 6.30
N ALA A 165 -9.86 6.12 5.57
CA ALA A 165 -10.11 6.52 4.19
C ALA A 165 -10.60 7.97 4.10
N SER A 166 -11.47 8.38 5.02
CA SER A 166 -11.94 9.77 5.12
C SER A 166 -10.78 10.73 5.41
N ALA A 167 -9.90 10.39 6.36
CA ALA A 167 -8.73 11.20 6.70
C ALA A 167 -7.77 11.34 5.51
N ILE A 168 -7.43 10.23 4.82
CA ILE A 168 -6.60 10.25 3.61
C ILE A 168 -7.25 11.12 2.53
N PHE A 169 -8.54 10.91 2.29
CA PHE A 169 -9.26 11.63 1.23
C PHE A 169 -9.35 13.12 1.52
N LEU A 170 -9.61 13.54 2.76
CA LEU A 170 -9.69 14.94 3.14
C LEU A 170 -8.33 15.65 3.07
N ALA A 171 -7.25 14.99 3.51
CA ALA A 171 -5.89 15.54 3.45
C ALA A 171 -5.39 15.73 2.01
N ALA A 172 -5.79 14.85 1.08
CA ALA A 172 -5.35 14.87 -0.30
C ALA A 172 -5.96 16.04 -1.09
N LYS A 173 -5.17 16.58 -2.03
CA LYS A 173 -5.65 17.52 -3.05
C LYS A 173 -6.11 16.78 -4.30
N HIS A 174 -6.95 17.43 -5.12
CA HIS A 174 -7.35 16.90 -6.41
C HIS A 174 -6.17 16.74 -7.39
N PRO A 175 -6.19 15.74 -8.28
CA PRO A 175 -7.28 14.78 -8.48
C PRO A 175 -7.27 13.66 -7.44
N LYS A 176 -8.44 13.40 -6.85
CA LYS A 176 -8.65 12.32 -5.89
C LYS A 176 -9.98 11.64 -6.10
N SER A 177 -10.04 10.35 -5.85
CA SER A 177 -11.23 9.51 -5.99
C SER A 177 -11.35 8.55 -4.82
N PHE A 178 -12.58 8.18 -4.47
CA PHE A 178 -12.89 7.16 -3.46
C PHE A 178 -13.78 6.09 -4.07
N VAL A 179 -13.52 4.84 -3.72
CA VAL A 179 -14.36 3.69 -4.08
C VAL A 179 -14.66 2.89 -2.84
N SER A 180 -15.95 2.76 -2.52
CA SER A 180 -16.42 1.86 -1.47
C SER A 180 -16.31 0.42 -1.94
N LEU A 181 -15.75 -0.44 -1.09
CA LEU A 181 -15.71 -1.89 -1.32
C LEU A 181 -16.84 -2.61 -0.55
N ASP A 182 -17.87 -1.87 -0.19
CA ASP A 182 -19.13 -2.30 0.44
C ASP A 182 -18.94 -3.37 1.54
N ASP A 183 -19.17 -4.65 1.21
CA ASP A 183 -19.11 -5.78 2.13
C ASP A 183 -17.82 -6.60 2.02
N ALA A 184 -16.77 -6.06 1.39
CA ALA A 184 -15.46 -6.70 1.34
C ALA A 184 -14.82 -6.75 2.74
N ASP A 185 -14.02 -7.79 2.99
CA ASP A 185 -13.17 -7.84 4.16
C ASP A 185 -11.84 -7.11 3.91
N HIS A 186 -11.09 -6.87 5.01
CA HIS A 186 -9.79 -6.19 4.94
C HIS A 186 -8.80 -6.84 3.95
N LEU A 187 -8.82 -8.16 3.83
CA LEU A 187 -7.89 -8.92 2.99
C LEU A 187 -8.34 -9.10 1.54
N LEU A 188 -9.54 -8.64 1.19
CA LEU A 188 -10.18 -8.93 -0.10
C LEU A 188 -10.18 -10.43 -0.39
N SER A 189 -10.66 -11.21 0.57
CA SER A 189 -10.63 -12.69 0.52
C SER A 189 -11.46 -13.22 -0.64
N ARG A 190 -12.57 -12.57 -0.99
CA ARG A 190 -13.37 -12.92 -2.16
C ARG A 190 -12.63 -12.50 -3.43
N LYS A 191 -12.58 -13.44 -4.39
CA LYS A 191 -11.94 -13.20 -5.68
C LYS A 191 -12.60 -12.03 -6.45
N SER A 192 -13.92 -11.90 -6.36
CA SER A 192 -14.69 -10.82 -7.00
C SER A 192 -14.23 -9.42 -6.57
N ASP A 193 -13.92 -9.23 -5.29
CA ASP A 193 -13.51 -7.93 -4.76
C ASP A 193 -12.15 -7.51 -5.34
N ALA A 194 -11.20 -8.45 -5.39
CA ALA A 194 -9.90 -8.19 -5.98
C ALA A 194 -9.98 -7.92 -7.49
N ILE A 195 -10.86 -8.62 -8.22
CA ILE A 195 -11.12 -8.36 -9.65
C ILE A 195 -11.73 -6.98 -9.84
N TYR A 196 -12.75 -6.62 -9.05
CA TYR A 196 -13.38 -5.30 -9.09
C TYR A 196 -12.36 -4.17 -8.86
N VAL A 197 -11.49 -4.32 -7.85
CA VAL A 197 -10.41 -3.36 -7.61
C VAL A 197 -9.50 -3.24 -8.85
N ALA A 198 -9.10 -4.35 -9.47
CA ALA A 198 -8.24 -4.33 -10.65
C ALA A 198 -8.91 -3.62 -11.84
N GLU A 199 -10.22 -3.85 -12.07
CA GLU A 199 -11.00 -3.21 -13.14
C GLU A 199 -11.11 -1.71 -12.96
N VAL A 200 -11.49 -1.28 -11.76
CA VAL A 200 -11.59 0.16 -11.44
C VAL A 200 -10.23 0.83 -11.53
N LEU A 201 -9.16 0.19 -10.99
CA LEU A 201 -7.80 0.70 -11.09
C LEU A 201 -7.36 0.88 -12.52
N ALA A 202 -7.57 -0.11 -13.39
CA ALA A 202 -7.16 -0.04 -14.79
C ALA A 202 -7.86 1.11 -15.52
N ALA A 203 -9.18 1.24 -15.36
CA ALA A 203 -9.96 2.31 -15.98
C ALA A 203 -9.53 3.70 -15.47
N TRP A 204 -9.34 3.84 -14.16
CA TRP A 204 -8.95 5.09 -13.54
C TRP A 204 -7.50 5.49 -13.87
N ALA A 205 -6.56 4.54 -13.71
CA ALA A 205 -5.14 4.81 -13.91
C ALA A 205 -4.82 5.19 -15.34
N GLY A 206 -5.48 4.59 -16.33
CA GLY A 206 -5.32 4.92 -17.75
C GLY A 206 -5.47 6.40 -18.05
N ARG A 207 -6.27 7.12 -17.27
CA ARG A 207 -6.45 8.57 -17.39
C ARG A 207 -5.19 9.37 -17.02
N TYR A 208 -4.35 8.87 -16.13
CA TYR A 208 -3.22 9.60 -15.55
C TYR A 208 -1.86 9.12 -16.04
N ILE A 209 -1.73 7.83 -16.36
CA ILE A 209 -0.43 7.26 -16.74
C ILE A 209 -0.23 7.10 -18.24
N GLY A 210 -1.22 7.49 -19.03
CA GLY A 210 -1.30 7.26 -20.47
C GLY A 210 -1.79 5.83 -20.76
N ALA A 211 -2.80 5.68 -21.59
CA ALA A 211 -3.05 4.40 -22.25
C ALA A 211 -1.79 4.04 -23.03
N ALA A 212 -1.33 2.79 -22.96
CA ALA A 212 -0.42 2.28 -23.99
C ALA A 212 -1.09 2.65 -25.32
N GLN A 213 -0.45 3.49 -26.13
CA GLN A 213 -0.94 3.78 -27.46
C GLN A 213 -0.99 2.41 -28.15
N ALA A 214 -2.19 1.89 -28.36
CA ALA A 214 -2.37 0.81 -29.27
C ALA A 214 -1.68 1.27 -30.56
N ALA A 215 -0.61 0.58 -30.94
CA ALA A 215 0.07 0.85 -32.17
C ALA A 215 -1.01 0.83 -33.25
N SER A 216 -1.37 2.00 -33.75
CA SER A 216 -2.20 2.13 -34.91
C SER A 216 -1.37 1.57 -36.07
N THR A 217 -1.54 0.30 -36.32
CA THR A 217 -1.16 -0.31 -37.59
C THR A 217 -2.09 0.32 -38.63
N SER A 218 -1.68 1.48 -39.17
CA SER A 218 -2.26 2.01 -40.39
C SER A 218 -1.80 1.10 -41.52
N ALA A 219 -2.78 0.42 -42.10
CA ALA A 219 -2.66 -0.27 -43.36
C ALA A 219 -2.31 0.70 -44.50
#